data_e358039956c5fcafb30b27dd9ddcd2fd
#
_entry.id   e358039956c5fcafb30b27dd9ddcd2fd
#
_cell.length_a   1.000
_cell.length_b   1.000
_cell.length_c   1.000
_cell.angle_alpha   90.00
_cell.angle_beta   90.00
_cell.angle_gamma   90.00
#
_symmetry.space_group_name_H-M   'P 1'
#
loop_
_entity.id
_entity.type
_entity.pdbx_description
1 polymer ?
#
loop_
_entity_poly.entity_id
_entity_poly.type
_entity_poly.pdbx_seq_one_letter_code
_entity_poly.pdbx_strand_id
1 'polypeptide(L)'
;PNIEMEKISRPMSDWDYVYWGAPVSENIYSQIPGFLDKRYRWQSGTATGSWQNLGTTLPGQGFITRIADVAPFNVTPTAINFTMKGTANNGYVYVNVDSYDSSSIIYGNAILLSNPYPCAIDAATFLDHPNNTELGGTFSFWTSFTPISTSNPGPDTYNYNEADYATWNRTGGTGTKASTDTTGNDSLRPTGKIASGQGFFVHAFADGQIEFDNSMRLVSNVNTQFFRTSQNALANLEPEKHRFWLNFKDNSIAFRQMLVG
;
A
#
# COMPACT_ATOMS: atom_id res chain seq x y z
N PRO A 1 -23.25 -11.37 0.81
CA PRO A 1 -23.03 -12.48 -0.13
C PRO A 1 -21.59 -12.93 -0.10
N ASN A 2 -21.35 -14.23 -0.20
CA ASN A 2 -20.02 -14.77 -0.35
C ASN A 2 -19.46 -14.43 -1.72
N ILE A 3 -18.20 -14.07 -1.77
CA ILE A 3 -17.46 -13.79 -2.98
C ILE A 3 -16.15 -14.59 -3.02
N GLU A 4 -15.65 -14.76 -4.22
CA GLU A 4 -14.27 -15.18 -4.45
C GLU A 4 -13.58 -14.02 -5.19
N MET A 5 -12.47 -13.55 -4.64
CA MET A 5 -11.70 -12.48 -5.24
C MET A 5 -10.29 -12.97 -5.55
N GLU A 6 -9.99 -13.01 -6.83
CA GLU A 6 -8.67 -13.34 -7.32
C GLU A 6 -7.80 -12.08 -7.45
N LYS A 7 -6.59 -12.15 -6.94
CA LYS A 7 -5.56 -11.14 -7.08
C LYS A 7 -4.35 -11.73 -7.77
N ILE A 8 -4.01 -11.13 -8.90
CA ILE A 8 -2.84 -11.53 -9.68
C ILE A 8 -1.79 -10.42 -9.56
N SER A 9 -0.61 -10.77 -9.05
CA SER A 9 0.51 -9.82 -9.00
C SER A 9 1.18 -9.68 -10.36
N ARG A 10 2.04 -8.66 -10.52
CA ARG A 10 3.08 -8.73 -11.55
C ARG A 10 4.03 -9.90 -11.26
N PRO A 11 4.89 -10.29 -12.23
CA PRO A 11 5.94 -11.25 -11.96
C PRO A 11 6.83 -10.81 -10.79
N MET A 12 7.08 -11.71 -9.86
CA MET A 12 7.81 -11.50 -8.62
C MET A 12 8.83 -12.60 -8.43
N SER A 13 9.91 -12.27 -7.75
CA SER A 13 10.97 -13.20 -7.38
C SER A 13 10.81 -13.66 -5.93
N ASP A 14 11.58 -14.67 -5.54
CA ASP A 14 11.81 -15.03 -4.15
C ASP A 14 12.27 -13.82 -3.34
N TRP A 15 11.93 -13.83 -2.03
CA TRP A 15 12.18 -12.75 -1.06
C TRP A 15 11.35 -11.48 -1.26
N ASP A 16 10.64 -11.31 -2.38
CA ASP A 16 9.76 -10.18 -2.60
C ASP A 16 8.62 -10.14 -1.59
N TYR A 17 8.28 -8.95 -1.06
CA TYR A 17 7.11 -8.72 -0.22
C TYR A 17 5.95 -8.16 -1.02
N VAL A 18 4.73 -8.55 -0.62
CA VAL A 18 3.48 -7.97 -1.11
C VAL A 18 2.65 -7.48 0.05
N TYR A 19 2.03 -6.32 -0.11
CA TYR A 19 1.20 -5.67 0.89
C TYR A 19 -0.27 -5.88 0.55
N TRP A 20 -0.95 -6.57 1.44
CA TRP A 20 -2.31 -7.05 1.26
C TRP A 20 -3.29 -6.45 2.27
N GLY A 21 -4.59 -6.61 1.98
CA GLY A 21 -5.70 -6.46 2.89
C GLY A 21 -6.76 -7.51 2.65
N ALA A 22 -7.68 -7.66 3.60
CA ALA A 22 -8.78 -8.59 3.51
C ALA A 22 -10.05 -7.88 3.02
N PRO A 23 -10.51 -8.11 1.76
CA PRO A 23 -11.74 -7.53 1.23
C PRO A 23 -13.00 -8.27 1.67
N VAL A 24 -12.84 -9.28 2.52
CA VAL A 24 -13.88 -10.10 3.12
C VAL A 24 -13.79 -10.06 4.64
N SER A 25 -14.89 -10.33 5.32
CA SER A 25 -14.99 -10.25 6.78
C SER A 25 -14.34 -11.42 7.52
N GLU A 26 -14.13 -12.53 6.83
CA GLU A 26 -13.49 -13.71 7.39
C GLU A 26 -11.98 -13.53 7.55
N ASN A 27 -11.43 -14.23 8.53
CA ASN A 27 -9.98 -14.35 8.64
C ASN A 27 -9.44 -15.22 7.49
N ILE A 28 -8.75 -14.58 6.54
CA ILE A 28 -8.18 -15.25 5.38
C ILE A 28 -6.76 -15.81 5.60
N TYR A 29 -6.27 -15.83 6.84
CA TYR A 29 -4.91 -16.31 7.15
C TYR A 29 -4.65 -17.73 6.63
N SER A 30 -5.62 -18.62 6.78
CA SER A 30 -5.53 -20.00 6.29
C SER A 30 -5.62 -20.13 4.75
N GLN A 31 -6.07 -19.08 4.08
CA GLN A 31 -6.18 -19.03 2.62
C GLN A 31 -4.90 -18.51 1.96
N ILE A 32 -3.96 -17.95 2.74
CA ILE A 32 -2.70 -17.44 2.21
C ILE A 32 -1.89 -18.63 1.66
N PRO A 33 -1.47 -18.60 0.38
CA PRO A 33 -0.70 -19.66 -0.22
C PRO A 33 0.57 -20.01 0.57
N GLY A 34 0.90 -21.32 0.62
CA GLY A 34 2.02 -21.81 1.42
C GLY A 34 3.40 -21.27 1.00
N PHE A 35 3.57 -20.88 -0.28
CA PHE A 35 4.79 -20.25 -0.77
C PHE A 35 4.93 -18.79 -0.31
N LEU A 36 3.91 -18.20 0.32
CA LEU A 36 3.99 -16.93 1.03
C LEU A 36 4.33 -17.22 2.50
N ASP A 37 5.62 -17.45 2.78
CA ASP A 37 6.10 -18.09 4.01
C ASP A 37 6.20 -17.16 5.22
N LYS A 38 6.56 -15.89 5.00
CA LYS A 38 6.68 -14.88 6.05
C LYS A 38 5.47 -13.95 6.00
N ARG A 39 4.77 -13.86 7.13
CA ARG A 39 3.48 -13.17 7.22
C ARG A 39 3.51 -12.25 8.42
N TYR A 40 3.43 -10.94 8.20
CA TYR A 40 3.54 -9.96 9.27
C TYR A 40 2.45 -8.89 9.18
N ARG A 41 2.10 -8.34 10.34
CA ARG A 41 1.36 -7.10 10.51
C ARG A 41 2.27 -6.04 11.09
N TRP A 42 1.95 -4.77 10.86
CA TRP A 42 2.69 -3.67 11.46
C TRP A 42 2.08 -3.30 12.82
N GLN A 43 2.93 -3.07 13.81
CA GLN A 43 2.61 -2.51 15.12
C GLN A 43 3.11 -1.07 15.17
N SER A 44 2.19 -0.11 15.24
CA SER A 44 2.46 1.32 15.52
C SER A 44 2.47 1.61 17.03
N GLY A 45 2.54 2.89 17.40
CA GLY A 45 2.45 3.31 18.80
C GLY A 45 3.71 3.08 19.63
N THR A 46 4.86 2.81 18.99
CA THR A 46 6.18 2.72 19.62
C THR A 46 7.18 3.56 18.84
N ALA A 47 8.32 3.93 19.45
CA ALA A 47 9.28 4.85 18.84
C ALA A 47 9.71 4.47 17.40
N THR A 48 9.79 3.19 17.09
CA THR A 48 10.28 2.69 15.79
C THR A 48 9.22 1.95 14.97
N GLY A 49 8.06 1.62 15.57
CA GLY A 49 7.19 0.61 15.02
C GLY A 49 7.86 -0.77 14.95
N SER A 50 7.14 -1.81 14.62
CA SER A 50 7.74 -3.14 14.45
C SER A 50 6.85 -4.11 13.67
N TRP A 51 7.48 -5.05 12.98
CA TRP A 51 6.79 -6.17 12.35
C TRP A 51 6.48 -7.26 13.37
N GLN A 52 5.22 -7.66 13.46
CA GLN A 52 4.71 -8.71 14.32
C GLN A 52 4.18 -9.86 13.48
N ASN A 53 4.31 -11.10 13.96
CA ASN A 53 3.72 -12.24 13.28
C ASN A 53 2.22 -12.02 13.03
N LEU A 54 1.76 -12.34 11.84
CA LEU A 54 0.36 -12.30 11.49
C LEU A 54 -0.35 -13.53 12.08
N GLY A 55 -1.26 -13.33 13.01
CA GLY A 55 -2.11 -14.41 13.54
C GLY A 55 -3.49 -14.44 12.90
N THR A 56 -3.99 -13.28 12.53
CA THR A 56 -5.31 -13.09 11.94
C THR A 56 -5.29 -11.91 10.98
N THR A 57 -6.18 -11.92 10.01
CA THR A 57 -6.42 -10.80 9.10
C THR A 57 -7.70 -10.10 9.49
N LEU A 58 -7.69 -8.77 9.54
CA LEU A 58 -8.84 -7.95 9.87
C LEU A 58 -9.13 -6.97 8.72
N PRO A 59 -10.40 -6.71 8.40
CA PRO A 59 -10.77 -5.69 7.42
C PRO A 59 -10.15 -4.32 7.76
N GLY A 60 -9.62 -3.63 6.75
CA GLY A 60 -9.00 -2.32 6.91
C GLY A 60 -7.56 -2.34 7.41
N GLN A 61 -7.13 -3.39 8.10
CA GLN A 61 -5.73 -3.58 8.49
C GLN A 61 -4.93 -4.24 7.37
N GLY A 62 -3.76 -3.66 7.08
CA GLY A 62 -2.82 -4.22 6.13
C GLY A 62 -1.95 -5.31 6.74
N PHE A 63 -1.50 -6.22 5.91
CA PHE A 63 -0.50 -7.23 6.25
C PHE A 63 0.45 -7.47 5.07
N ILE A 64 1.62 -8.03 5.36
CA ILE A 64 2.60 -8.37 4.33
C ILE A 64 2.85 -9.86 4.29
N THR A 65 3.18 -10.35 3.10
CA THR A 65 3.67 -11.71 2.91
C THR A 65 4.93 -11.70 2.03
N ARG A 66 5.87 -12.60 2.33
CA ARG A 66 7.10 -12.77 1.56
C ARG A 66 7.03 -14.04 0.73
N ILE A 67 7.57 -13.99 -0.48
CA ILE A 67 7.72 -15.18 -1.33
C ILE A 67 8.90 -16.00 -0.81
N ALA A 68 8.65 -17.29 -0.60
CA ALA A 68 9.68 -18.24 -0.20
C ALA A 68 10.68 -18.49 -1.33
N ASP A 69 11.88 -18.92 -0.96
CA ASP A 69 12.89 -19.42 -1.90
C ASP A 69 12.50 -20.80 -2.44
N VAL A 70 11.54 -20.80 -3.35
CA VAL A 70 11.00 -22.02 -3.98
C VAL A 70 10.71 -21.79 -5.46
N ALA A 71 10.81 -22.84 -6.25
CA ALA A 71 10.40 -22.78 -7.65
C ALA A 71 8.89 -22.48 -7.78
N PRO A 72 8.47 -21.70 -8.79
CA PRO A 72 9.29 -21.14 -9.88
C PRO A 72 9.98 -19.79 -9.51
N PHE A 73 9.70 -19.18 -8.37
CA PHE A 73 10.07 -17.79 -8.02
C PHE A 73 11.59 -17.59 -7.92
N ASN A 74 12.33 -18.59 -7.45
CA ASN A 74 13.79 -18.53 -7.35
C ASN A 74 14.50 -18.86 -8.65
N VAL A 75 13.77 -19.13 -9.74
CA VAL A 75 14.31 -19.41 -11.07
C VAL A 75 13.93 -18.32 -12.05
N THR A 76 12.66 -17.92 -12.04
CA THR A 76 12.11 -16.92 -12.97
C THR A 76 11.02 -16.10 -12.27
N PRO A 77 11.03 -14.77 -12.38
CA PRO A 77 9.95 -13.96 -11.84
C PRO A 77 8.60 -14.45 -12.33
N THR A 78 7.70 -14.78 -11.37
CA THR A 78 6.42 -15.44 -11.66
C THR A 78 5.28 -14.69 -10.96
N ALA A 79 4.14 -14.53 -11.63
CA ALA A 79 2.98 -13.89 -11.02
C ALA A 79 2.38 -14.78 -9.92
N ILE A 80 2.04 -14.15 -8.80
CA ILE A 80 1.27 -14.79 -7.73
C ILE A 80 -0.20 -14.71 -8.10
N ASN A 81 -0.91 -15.80 -7.91
CA ASN A 81 -2.36 -15.82 -7.87
C ASN A 81 -2.80 -16.11 -6.44
N PHE A 82 -3.51 -15.17 -5.81
CA PHE A 82 -4.08 -15.32 -4.48
C PHE A 82 -5.59 -15.11 -4.52
N THR A 83 -6.35 -16.16 -4.22
CA THR A 83 -7.81 -16.12 -4.14
C THR A 83 -8.26 -15.98 -2.68
N MET A 84 -8.98 -14.93 -2.39
CA MET A 84 -9.58 -14.63 -1.09
C MET A 84 -11.08 -14.91 -1.16
N LYS A 85 -11.58 -15.73 -0.22
CA LYS A 85 -12.98 -16.17 -0.21
C LYS A 85 -13.65 -15.78 1.11
N GLY A 86 -14.87 -15.29 1.01
CA GLY A 86 -15.68 -14.96 2.19
C GLY A 86 -16.81 -14.01 1.89
N THR A 87 -17.40 -13.48 2.94
CA THR A 87 -18.47 -12.48 2.87
C THR A 87 -17.86 -11.12 2.52
N ALA A 88 -18.31 -10.52 1.42
CA ALA A 88 -17.85 -9.21 0.99
C ALA A 88 -18.04 -8.15 2.10
N ASN A 89 -17.00 -7.42 2.43
CA ASN A 89 -17.12 -6.28 3.35
C ASN A 89 -18.00 -5.19 2.72
N ASN A 90 -18.88 -4.63 3.54
CA ASN A 90 -19.81 -3.58 3.15
C ASN A 90 -20.19 -2.73 4.36
N GLY A 91 -20.50 -1.46 4.14
CA GLY A 91 -20.79 -0.51 5.22
C GLY A 91 -19.51 -0.01 5.88
N TYR A 92 -19.61 0.28 7.16
CA TYR A 92 -18.51 0.84 7.95
C TYR A 92 -17.47 -0.22 8.33
N VAL A 93 -16.20 0.12 8.20
CA VAL A 93 -15.07 -0.65 8.71
C VAL A 93 -14.19 0.27 9.53
N TYR A 94 -13.99 -0.08 10.80
CA TYR A 94 -13.22 0.71 11.76
C TYR A 94 -11.87 0.07 12.02
N VAL A 95 -10.82 0.90 12.09
CA VAL A 95 -9.47 0.48 12.45
C VAL A 95 -8.95 1.37 13.57
N ASN A 96 -8.61 0.76 14.70
CA ASN A 96 -7.92 1.49 15.76
C ASN A 96 -6.48 1.78 15.33
N VAL A 97 -6.05 2.98 15.61
CA VAL A 97 -4.71 3.48 15.28
C VAL A 97 -4.05 4.05 16.52
N ASP A 98 -2.77 3.75 16.66
CA ASP A 98 -1.94 4.24 17.75
C ASP A 98 -0.82 5.12 17.16
N SER A 99 -0.65 6.31 17.72
CA SER A 99 0.42 7.25 17.39
C SER A 99 1.44 7.27 18.52
N TYR A 100 2.72 7.37 18.21
CA TYR A 100 3.77 7.48 19.22
C TYR A 100 4.08 8.95 19.56
N ASP A 101 4.16 9.78 18.54
CA ASP A 101 4.48 11.21 18.68
C ASP A 101 3.68 12.03 17.67
N SER A 102 2.70 12.77 18.16
CA SER A 102 1.81 13.58 17.33
C SER A 102 2.50 14.74 16.60
N SER A 103 3.74 15.06 16.96
CA SER A 103 4.50 16.18 16.39
C SER A 103 5.45 15.79 15.27
N SER A 104 5.66 14.49 15.03
CA SER A 104 6.75 14.01 14.17
C SER A 104 6.30 12.98 13.15
N ILE A 105 6.89 13.04 11.95
CA ILE A 105 6.76 11.98 10.94
C ILE A 105 7.87 10.96 11.21
N ILE A 106 7.56 9.97 12.03
CA ILE A 106 8.47 8.88 12.39
C ILE A 106 7.83 7.51 12.16
N TYR A 107 8.63 6.46 12.11
CA TYR A 107 8.13 5.10 11.87
C TYR A 107 7.10 4.63 12.92
N GLY A 108 7.19 5.13 14.15
CA GLY A 108 6.23 4.84 15.22
C GLY A 108 4.82 5.34 14.96
N ASN A 109 4.66 6.33 14.10
CA ASN A 109 3.37 6.88 13.67
C ASN A 109 2.88 6.27 12.35
N ALA A 110 3.69 5.46 11.68
CA ALA A 110 3.27 4.77 10.47
C ALA A 110 2.28 3.66 10.81
N ILE A 111 1.20 3.59 10.03
CA ILE A 111 0.15 2.58 10.16
C ILE A 111 0.00 1.87 8.83
N LEU A 112 -0.02 0.55 8.86
CA LEU A 112 -0.30 -0.26 7.68
C LEU A 112 -1.80 -0.52 7.58
N LEU A 113 -2.44 0.21 6.70
CA LEU A 113 -3.85 0.07 6.36
C LEU A 113 -4.02 -0.71 5.06
N SER A 114 -5.26 -1.06 4.76
CA SER A 114 -5.64 -1.66 3.49
C SER A 114 -7.06 -1.30 3.08
N ASN A 115 -7.32 -1.29 1.79
CA ASN A 115 -8.68 -1.17 1.28
C ASN A 115 -9.50 -2.41 1.67
N PRO A 116 -10.53 -2.28 2.54
CA PRO A 116 -11.30 -3.41 3.02
C PRO A 116 -12.38 -3.90 2.05
N TYR A 117 -12.64 -3.18 0.96
CA TYR A 117 -13.77 -3.49 0.08
C TYR A 117 -13.36 -4.30 -1.15
N PRO A 118 -14.32 -5.06 -1.74
CA PRO A 118 -14.09 -5.81 -2.96
C PRO A 118 -14.06 -4.95 -4.24
N CYS A 119 -13.92 -3.65 -4.11
CA CYS A 119 -13.76 -2.68 -5.20
C CYS A 119 -12.67 -1.67 -4.84
N ALA A 120 -12.23 -0.85 -5.79
CA ALA A 120 -11.33 0.25 -5.49
C ALA A 120 -12.01 1.31 -4.63
N ILE A 121 -11.22 2.06 -3.86
CA ILE A 121 -11.65 3.26 -3.13
C ILE A 121 -10.87 4.49 -3.59
N ASP A 122 -11.47 5.66 -3.37
CA ASP A 122 -10.84 6.96 -3.61
C ASP A 122 -10.07 7.42 -2.38
N ALA A 123 -8.78 7.64 -2.53
CA ALA A 123 -7.90 8.05 -1.44
C ALA A 123 -8.20 9.47 -0.92
N ALA A 124 -8.66 10.37 -1.79
CA ALA A 124 -9.03 11.72 -1.38
C ALA A 124 -10.28 11.69 -0.51
N THR A 125 -11.31 10.95 -0.95
CA THR A 125 -12.55 10.77 -0.17
C THR A 125 -12.26 10.12 1.18
N PHE A 126 -11.34 9.14 1.23
CA PHE A 126 -10.92 8.53 2.49
C PHE A 126 -10.27 9.55 3.44
N LEU A 127 -9.37 10.41 2.94
CA LEU A 127 -8.75 11.46 3.76
C LEU A 127 -9.70 12.59 4.16
N ASP A 128 -10.76 12.82 3.36
CA ASP A 128 -11.76 13.86 3.65
C ASP A 128 -12.81 13.41 4.66
N HIS A 129 -12.81 12.13 5.03
CA HIS A 129 -13.76 11.61 6.00
C HIS A 129 -13.54 12.25 7.39
N PRO A 130 -14.61 12.71 8.08
CA PRO A 130 -14.49 13.42 9.35
C PRO A 130 -13.74 12.66 10.45
N ASN A 131 -13.81 11.34 10.45
CA ASN A 131 -13.13 10.47 11.42
C ASN A 131 -11.67 10.16 11.06
N ASN A 132 -11.17 10.66 9.91
CA ASN A 132 -9.82 10.38 9.41
C ASN A 132 -8.91 11.62 9.43
N THR A 133 -9.29 12.67 10.14
CA THR A 133 -8.58 13.97 10.19
C THR A 133 -7.19 13.88 10.80
N GLU A 134 -6.95 12.87 11.63
CA GLU A 134 -5.65 12.64 12.27
C GLU A 134 -4.64 11.89 11.39
N LEU A 135 -5.06 11.51 10.17
CA LEU A 135 -4.16 10.88 9.23
C LEU A 135 -3.33 11.89 8.46
N GLY A 136 -2.08 11.54 8.22
CA GLY A 136 -1.21 12.28 7.30
C GLY A 136 -1.72 12.19 5.86
N GLY A 137 -1.46 13.24 5.09
CA GLY A 137 -1.95 13.36 3.71
C GLY A 137 -1.20 12.53 2.67
N THR A 138 -0.24 11.68 3.07
CA THR A 138 0.59 10.90 2.14
C THR A 138 0.45 9.42 2.37
N PHE A 139 0.13 8.69 1.31
CA PHE A 139 0.11 7.22 1.30
C PHE A 139 1.36 6.68 0.62
N SER A 140 1.90 5.58 1.16
CA SER A 140 3.07 4.91 0.62
C SER A 140 2.72 3.48 0.24
N PHE A 141 2.97 3.13 -1.02
CA PHE A 141 2.67 1.83 -1.62
C PHE A 141 3.97 1.11 -1.94
N TRP A 142 4.12 -0.08 -1.41
CA TRP A 142 5.31 -0.89 -1.65
C TRP A 142 5.31 -1.51 -3.05
N THR A 143 6.38 -1.33 -3.79
CA THR A 143 6.50 -1.82 -5.17
C THR A 143 7.49 -2.97 -5.34
N SER A 144 8.50 -3.12 -4.45
CA SER A 144 9.55 -4.17 -4.50
C SER A 144 10.18 -4.31 -5.90
N PHE A 145 10.58 -3.21 -6.49
CA PHE A 145 11.28 -3.22 -7.78
C PHE A 145 12.75 -3.59 -7.66
N THR A 146 13.34 -3.22 -6.51
CA THR A 146 14.76 -3.46 -6.27
C THR A 146 14.93 -4.81 -5.58
N PRO A 147 15.70 -5.72 -6.14
CA PRO A 147 16.06 -6.95 -5.44
C PRO A 147 16.74 -6.63 -4.10
N ILE A 148 16.56 -7.51 -3.11
CA ILE A 148 17.32 -7.41 -1.86
C ILE A 148 18.81 -7.46 -2.18
N SER A 149 19.61 -6.70 -1.41
CA SER A 149 21.03 -6.60 -1.65
C SER A 149 21.80 -6.30 -0.37
N THR A 150 23.05 -6.74 -0.33
CA THR A 150 24.02 -6.35 0.70
C THR A 150 24.44 -4.89 0.57
N SER A 151 24.20 -4.25 -0.58
CA SER A 151 24.49 -2.83 -0.81
C SER A 151 23.35 -1.90 -0.41
N ASN A 152 22.15 -2.42 -0.16
CA ASN A 152 21.05 -1.61 0.34
C ASN A 152 21.30 -1.24 1.81
N PRO A 153 21.04 0.00 2.23
CA PRO A 153 21.16 0.40 3.62
C PRO A 153 20.22 -0.40 4.54
N GLY A 154 20.71 -0.81 5.72
CA GLY A 154 19.91 -1.49 6.71
C GLY A 154 20.74 -2.33 7.68
N PRO A 155 20.14 -2.88 8.75
CA PRO A 155 20.85 -3.60 9.80
C PRO A 155 21.17 -5.05 9.44
N ASP A 156 20.55 -5.63 8.40
CA ASP A 156 20.69 -7.02 8.03
C ASP A 156 21.75 -7.22 6.93
N THR A 157 22.17 -8.46 6.71
CA THR A 157 23.07 -8.80 5.60
C THR A 157 22.47 -8.45 4.25
N TYR A 158 21.17 -8.70 4.08
CA TYR A 158 20.40 -8.35 2.90
C TYR A 158 19.26 -7.43 3.31
N ASN A 159 19.17 -6.28 2.66
CA ASN A 159 18.18 -5.27 2.98
C ASN A 159 17.33 -4.92 1.77
N TYR A 160 16.10 -4.44 2.04
CA TYR A 160 15.20 -3.86 1.06
C TYR A 160 15.54 -2.38 0.86
N ASN A 161 15.13 -1.81 -0.26
CA ASN A 161 15.39 -0.42 -0.55
C ASN A 161 14.14 0.43 -0.26
N GLU A 162 14.24 1.39 0.64
CA GLU A 162 13.13 2.30 0.98
C GLU A 162 12.63 3.10 -0.24
N ALA A 163 13.48 3.32 -1.24
CA ALA A 163 13.09 3.98 -2.49
C ALA A 163 12.09 3.15 -3.33
N ASP A 164 11.77 1.91 -2.92
CA ASP A 164 10.71 1.09 -3.51
C ASP A 164 9.29 1.51 -3.10
N TYR A 165 9.14 2.52 -2.24
CA TYR A 165 7.82 3.08 -2.00
C TYR A 165 7.44 4.10 -3.08
N ALA A 166 6.33 3.84 -3.77
CA ALA A 166 5.60 4.84 -4.54
C ALA A 166 4.68 5.61 -3.60
N THR A 167 4.55 6.91 -3.76
CA THR A 167 3.75 7.74 -2.86
C THR A 167 2.61 8.45 -3.58
N TRP A 168 1.55 8.71 -2.85
CA TRP A 168 0.44 9.53 -3.31
C TRP A 168 0.01 10.50 -2.21
N ASN A 169 -0.33 11.70 -2.61
CA ASN A 169 -1.03 12.68 -1.79
C ASN A 169 -2.00 13.47 -2.66
N ARG A 170 -2.74 14.43 -2.09
CA ARG A 170 -3.73 15.24 -2.84
C ARG A 170 -3.16 16.02 -4.02
N THR A 171 -1.85 16.22 -4.05
CA THR A 171 -1.17 16.93 -5.14
C THR A 171 -0.79 15.98 -6.28
N GLY A 172 -0.89 14.69 -6.08
CA GLY A 172 -0.66 13.65 -7.08
C GLY A 172 0.22 12.52 -6.58
N GLY A 173 0.49 11.56 -7.46
CA GLY A 173 1.36 10.44 -7.19
C GLY A 173 2.79 10.66 -7.63
N THR A 174 3.71 9.98 -6.96
CA THR A 174 5.12 9.87 -7.34
C THR A 174 5.46 8.38 -7.44
N GLY A 175 6.01 7.95 -8.57
CA GLY A 175 6.48 6.59 -8.76
C GLY A 175 7.69 6.28 -7.88
N THR A 176 8.04 4.99 -7.79
CA THR A 176 9.22 4.56 -7.04
C THR A 176 10.51 5.08 -7.70
N LYS A 177 11.46 5.51 -6.87
CA LYS A 177 12.80 5.93 -7.31
C LYS A 177 13.81 4.78 -7.39
N ALA A 178 13.48 3.63 -6.82
CA ALA A 178 14.37 2.47 -6.78
C ALA A 178 14.39 1.68 -8.09
N SER A 179 13.47 1.95 -8.99
CA SER A 179 13.40 1.28 -10.28
C SER A 179 14.68 1.51 -11.08
N THR A 180 15.21 0.47 -11.66
CA THR A 180 16.21 0.56 -12.75
C THR A 180 15.60 1.15 -14.02
N ASP A 181 14.30 1.37 -14.04
CA ASP A 181 13.61 2.06 -15.10
C ASP A 181 13.94 3.56 -15.06
N THR A 182 14.99 3.92 -15.76
CA THR A 182 15.44 5.30 -15.99
C THR A 182 14.47 6.10 -16.85
N THR A 183 13.42 5.46 -17.38
CA THR A 183 12.44 6.12 -18.27
C THR A 183 11.37 6.87 -17.49
N GLY A 184 11.37 6.79 -16.15
CA GLY A 184 10.38 7.46 -15.32
C GLY A 184 8.96 6.97 -15.62
N ASN A 185 8.80 5.66 -15.69
CA ASN A 185 7.55 5.03 -16.09
C ASN A 185 6.38 5.48 -15.21
N ASP A 186 5.59 6.41 -15.70
CA ASP A 186 4.43 6.97 -15.02
C ASP A 186 3.34 5.93 -14.72
N SER A 187 3.42 4.75 -15.35
CA SER A 187 2.51 3.62 -15.12
C SER A 187 2.53 3.08 -13.68
N LEU A 188 3.60 3.38 -12.94
CA LEU A 188 3.77 2.99 -11.54
C LEU A 188 3.44 4.12 -10.56
N ARG A 189 2.99 5.25 -11.07
CA ARG A 189 2.60 6.39 -10.25
C ARG A 189 1.20 6.16 -9.68
N PRO A 190 1.01 6.22 -8.34
CA PRO A 190 -0.30 6.09 -7.73
C PRO A 190 -1.25 7.18 -8.21
N THR A 191 -2.48 6.80 -8.57
CA THR A 191 -3.51 7.73 -9.08
C THR A 191 -4.48 8.21 -8.00
N GLY A 192 -4.31 7.77 -6.74
CA GLY A 192 -5.27 8.00 -5.67
C GLY A 192 -6.43 6.98 -5.66
N LYS A 193 -6.41 6.01 -6.56
CA LYS A 193 -7.36 4.90 -6.56
C LYS A 193 -6.70 3.70 -5.92
N ILE A 194 -7.16 3.31 -4.73
CA ILE A 194 -6.60 2.20 -3.97
C ILE A 194 -7.36 0.94 -4.33
N ALA A 195 -6.70 0.01 -5.02
CA ALA A 195 -7.32 -1.24 -5.44
C ALA A 195 -7.83 -2.07 -4.26
N SER A 196 -8.83 -2.90 -4.49
CA SER A 196 -9.35 -3.84 -3.50
C SER A 196 -8.23 -4.68 -2.87
N GLY A 197 -8.19 -4.77 -1.55
CA GLY A 197 -7.18 -5.55 -0.83
C GLY A 197 -5.75 -5.05 -1.00
N GLN A 198 -5.53 -3.80 -1.42
CA GLN A 198 -4.22 -3.16 -1.47
C GLN A 198 -3.85 -2.63 -0.09
N GLY A 199 -2.69 -3.07 0.43
CA GLY A 199 -2.07 -2.51 1.62
C GLY A 199 -1.25 -1.25 1.31
N PHE A 200 -1.26 -0.28 2.23
CA PHE A 200 -0.51 0.97 2.12
C PHE A 200 -0.19 1.53 3.50
N PHE A 201 0.94 2.24 3.60
CA PHE A 201 1.27 2.99 4.80
C PHE A 201 0.71 4.42 4.75
N VAL A 202 0.31 4.90 5.92
CA VAL A 202 -0.02 6.30 6.21
C VAL A 202 0.45 6.62 7.63
N HIS A 203 0.72 7.88 7.97
CA HIS A 203 1.03 8.29 9.34
C HIS A 203 -0.26 8.70 10.06
N ALA A 204 -0.37 8.36 11.36
CA ALA A 204 -1.36 8.94 12.26
C ALA A 204 -0.69 9.86 13.27
N PHE A 205 -1.28 11.01 13.52
CA PHE A 205 -0.77 12.02 14.44
C PHE A 205 -1.49 12.04 15.80
N ALA A 206 -2.48 11.18 15.98
CA ALA A 206 -3.13 10.93 17.27
C ALA A 206 -3.63 9.49 17.35
N ASP A 207 -3.80 9.01 18.56
CA ASP A 207 -4.53 7.78 18.84
C ASP A 207 -5.99 7.96 18.48
N GLY A 208 -6.63 6.93 17.96
CA GLY A 208 -8.04 7.00 17.62
C GLY A 208 -8.56 5.83 16.83
N GLN A 209 -9.66 6.09 16.16
CA GLN A 209 -10.29 5.13 15.27
C GLN A 209 -10.55 5.81 13.93
N ILE A 210 -9.97 5.27 12.89
CA ILE A 210 -10.26 5.67 11.52
C ILE A 210 -11.40 4.84 10.94
N GLU A 211 -12.04 5.38 9.91
CA GLU A 211 -13.22 4.79 9.31
C GLU A 211 -13.09 4.66 7.80
N PHE A 212 -13.50 3.51 7.29
CA PHE A 212 -13.84 3.30 5.89
C PHE A 212 -15.35 3.19 5.76
N ASP A 213 -15.93 3.79 4.73
CA ASP A 213 -17.35 3.67 4.42
C ASP A 213 -17.64 3.50 2.93
N ASN A 214 -18.91 3.28 2.60
CA ASN A 214 -19.31 3.04 1.23
C ASN A 214 -19.18 4.25 0.30
N SER A 215 -19.09 5.48 0.82
CA SER A 215 -18.94 6.71 0.02
C SER A 215 -17.58 6.77 -0.70
N MET A 216 -16.58 6.08 -0.15
CA MET A 216 -15.23 6.00 -0.71
C MET A 216 -15.13 5.04 -1.90
N ARG A 217 -16.12 4.17 -2.10
CA ARG A 217 -16.09 3.09 -3.08
C ARG A 217 -16.27 3.61 -4.49
N LEU A 218 -15.45 3.14 -5.41
CA LEU A 218 -15.50 3.49 -6.81
C LEU A 218 -16.25 2.43 -7.62
N VAL A 219 -17.21 2.90 -8.42
CA VAL A 219 -17.99 2.09 -9.35
C VAL A 219 -17.37 2.25 -10.73
N SER A 220 -16.45 1.45 -11.12
CA SER A 220 -15.95 1.31 -12.51
C SER A 220 -14.74 0.38 -12.57
N ASN A 221 -14.22 0.13 -13.75
CA ASN A 221 -13.04 -0.73 -14.00
C ASN A 221 -11.72 -0.12 -13.49
N VAL A 222 -11.75 0.69 -12.42
CA VAL A 222 -10.58 1.33 -11.81
C VAL A 222 -9.86 0.47 -10.75
N ASN A 223 -10.31 -0.76 -10.54
CA ASN A 223 -9.68 -1.72 -9.62
C ASN A 223 -8.39 -2.36 -10.19
N THR A 224 -7.82 -1.75 -11.21
CA THR A 224 -6.67 -2.26 -11.96
C THR A 224 -5.33 -1.82 -11.40
N GLN A 225 -5.31 -0.78 -10.55
CA GLN A 225 -4.08 -0.25 -9.99
C GLN A 225 -3.74 -0.90 -8.64
N PHE A 226 -3.63 -2.24 -8.63
CA PHE A 226 -2.95 -2.93 -7.56
C PHE A 226 -1.44 -2.77 -7.78
N PHE A 227 -0.73 -2.15 -6.83
CA PHE A 227 0.71 -1.97 -6.96
C PHE A 227 1.38 -3.34 -6.93
N ARG A 228 1.47 -3.93 -8.07
CA ARG A 228 2.08 -5.17 -8.54
C ARG A 228 1.24 -5.95 -9.56
N THR A 229 0.38 -5.25 -10.34
CA THR A 229 -0.25 -5.89 -11.51
C THR A 229 0.69 -5.90 -12.71
N SER A 230 0.48 -6.86 -13.62
CA SER A 230 1.21 -6.93 -14.89
C SER A 230 0.99 -5.69 -15.75
N GLN A 231 1.99 -5.29 -16.53
CA GLN A 231 1.96 -4.12 -17.42
C GLN A 231 0.78 -4.08 -18.39
N ASN A 232 0.16 -5.21 -18.71
CA ASN A 232 -0.99 -5.27 -19.63
C ASN A 232 -2.29 -4.68 -19.07
N ALA A 233 -2.38 -4.39 -17.79
CA ALA A 233 -3.53 -3.70 -17.19
C ALA A 233 -3.52 -2.18 -17.40
N LEU A 234 -2.46 -1.64 -17.96
CA LEU A 234 -2.19 -0.19 -18.05
C LEU A 234 -2.60 0.45 -19.38
N ALA A 235 -3.16 -0.31 -20.30
CA ALA A 235 -3.47 0.16 -21.68
C ALA A 235 -4.61 1.21 -21.76
N ASN A 236 -5.24 1.61 -20.65
CA ASN A 236 -6.37 2.56 -20.64
C ASN A 236 -6.14 3.74 -19.70
N LEU A 237 -4.90 4.27 -19.64
CA LEU A 237 -4.65 5.48 -18.88
C LEU A 237 -5.13 6.72 -19.61
N GLU A 238 -5.72 7.66 -18.87
CA GLU A 238 -6.07 9.01 -19.30
C GLU A 238 -4.89 9.71 -19.95
N PRO A 239 -5.09 10.62 -20.92
CA PRO A 239 -4.00 11.31 -21.58
C PRO A 239 -3.11 12.05 -20.58
N GLU A 240 -1.81 11.95 -20.81
CA GLU A 240 -0.78 12.55 -19.98
C GLU A 240 -0.99 14.07 -19.86
N LYS A 241 -1.21 14.54 -18.64
CA LYS A 241 -1.24 15.98 -18.35
C LYS A 241 0.14 16.41 -17.91
N HIS A 242 0.79 17.27 -18.68
CA HIS A 242 2.05 17.88 -18.28
C HIS A 242 1.82 18.74 -17.04
N ARG A 243 2.45 18.36 -15.94
CA ARG A 243 2.34 19.05 -14.65
C ARG A 243 3.72 19.32 -14.11
N PHE A 244 3.92 20.47 -13.49
CA PHE A 244 5.12 20.77 -12.75
C PHE A 244 4.79 21.29 -11.35
N TRP A 245 5.71 21.06 -10.44
CA TRP A 245 5.54 21.39 -9.03
C TRP A 245 6.39 22.60 -8.69
N LEU A 246 5.76 23.63 -8.15
CA LEU A 246 6.46 24.75 -7.54
C LEU A 246 6.57 24.49 -6.05
N ASN A 247 7.81 24.34 -5.58
CA ASN A 247 8.10 24.15 -4.16
C ASN A 247 8.56 25.49 -3.56
N PHE A 248 7.81 26.01 -2.61
CA PHE A 248 8.19 27.16 -1.82
C PHE A 248 8.73 26.68 -0.48
N LYS A 249 10.01 26.93 -0.23
CA LYS A 249 10.67 26.58 1.02
C LYS A 249 11.33 27.85 1.56
N ASP A 250 10.99 28.25 2.77
CA ASP A 250 11.72 29.26 3.49
C ASP A 250 12.71 28.61 4.48
N ASN A 251 13.54 29.41 5.15
CA ASN A 251 14.52 28.94 6.14
C ASN A 251 13.86 28.55 7.47
N SER A 252 12.56 28.69 7.59
CA SER A 252 11.73 28.18 8.67
C SER A 252 10.91 26.97 8.17
N ILE A 253 10.21 26.31 9.06
CA ILE A 253 9.54 25.01 8.85
C ILE A 253 8.42 25.03 7.79
N ALA A 254 8.15 26.13 7.13
CA ALA A 254 7.06 26.24 6.16
C ALA A 254 7.44 25.67 4.78
N PHE A 255 6.81 24.55 4.42
CA PHE A 255 6.83 24.00 3.06
C PHE A 255 5.46 24.19 2.41
N ARG A 256 5.46 24.80 1.23
CA ARG A 256 4.27 24.93 0.38
C ARG A 256 4.59 24.39 -1.01
N GLN A 257 3.67 23.60 -1.54
CA GLN A 257 3.79 23.05 -2.87
C GLN A 257 2.56 23.43 -3.69
N MET A 258 2.76 23.90 -4.91
CA MET A 258 1.70 24.21 -5.85
C MET A 258 1.89 23.38 -7.12
N LEU A 259 0.83 22.72 -7.56
CA LEU A 259 0.76 22.05 -8.85
C LEU A 259 0.31 23.06 -9.91
N VAL A 260 1.05 23.10 -11.01
CA VAL A 260 0.69 23.85 -12.20
C VAL A 260 0.56 22.88 -13.37
N GLY A 261 -0.61 22.86 -14.04
CA GLY A 261 -0.88 22.00 -15.19
C GLY A 261 -2.27 22.20 -15.77
#